data_77821aa6095aa9a977d1d6c520b30884
#
_entry.id   77821aa6095aa9a977d1d6c520b30884
#
_cell.length_a   1.000
_cell.length_b   1.000
_cell.length_c   1.000
_cell.angle_alpha   90.00
_cell.angle_beta   90.00
_cell.angle_gamma   90.00
#
_symmetry.space_group_name_H-M   'P 1'
#
loop_
_entity.id
_entity.type
_entity.pdbx_description
1 polymer ?
#
loop_
_entity_poly.entity_id
_entity_poly.type
_entity_poly.pdbx_seq_one_letter_code
_entity_poly.pdbx_strand_id
1 'polypeptide(L)'
;MREINSQEMEKIRMKNLTTPFRYDYVGSFLRPEKLKKARADFEAGKITREQLKEVEDVCILELVAKIKELGYHVITDGEFRRATWHLDFMWGFDGIEHKKTVDGNTTFDGEAAMIDDTFMVGKISIKNHPFVDHFKFVKALEDENTIAKQTVPSPAQFYAYFTGAELLDTTLEIYGTEEAFAEDVIRAYGEFIEEIYAAGCRNLQFDDCVWGGLVNPKLAVALTGRRGEALEEYKKVILALNNKVVEEAPADLIINTHVCRGNYHSTFFSSGAYDGVADLLFGEENVNAYYLE
;
A
#
# COMPACT_ATOMS: atom_id res chain seq x y z
N MET A 1 26.02 24.95 32.73
CA MET A 1 24.98 24.51 31.77
C MET A 1 25.72 23.91 30.59
N ARG A 2 25.41 22.67 30.24
CA ARG A 2 26.04 22.00 29.08
C ARG A 2 25.42 22.60 27.82
N GLU A 3 26.21 23.19 26.94
CA GLU A 3 25.72 23.64 25.64
C GLU A 3 25.33 22.43 24.83
N ILE A 4 24.05 22.33 24.49
CA ILE A 4 23.51 21.29 23.60
C ILE A 4 23.92 21.70 22.18
N ASN A 5 24.68 20.83 21.51
CA ASN A 5 25.11 21.12 20.14
C ASN A 5 23.93 21.03 19.16
N SER A 6 24.12 21.57 17.94
CA SER A 6 23.05 21.61 16.92
C SER A 6 22.49 20.22 16.55
N GLN A 7 23.33 19.18 16.58
CA GLN A 7 22.89 17.80 16.30
C GLN A 7 22.11 17.18 17.48
N GLU A 8 22.42 17.55 18.72
CA GLU A 8 21.64 17.17 19.91
C GLU A 8 20.30 17.92 19.95
N MET A 9 20.28 19.20 19.56
CA MET A 9 19.05 19.98 19.40
C MET A 9 18.15 19.42 18.29
N GLU A 10 18.72 19.00 17.17
CA GLU A 10 18.03 18.37 16.06
C GLU A 10 17.43 17.00 16.46
N LYS A 11 18.19 16.18 17.18
CA LYS A 11 17.70 14.92 17.77
C LYS A 11 16.61 15.13 18.83
N ILE A 12 16.64 16.22 19.58
CA ILE A 12 15.62 16.57 20.58
C ILE A 12 14.35 17.10 19.88
N ARG A 13 14.48 17.85 18.78
CA ARG A 13 13.37 18.32 17.95
C ARG A 13 12.67 17.18 17.22
N MET A 14 13.42 16.27 16.61
CA MET A 14 12.85 15.07 15.97
C MET A 14 12.12 14.13 16.95
N LYS A 15 12.44 14.17 18.24
CA LYS A 15 11.76 13.38 19.28
C LYS A 15 10.31 13.81 19.57
N ASN A 16 9.84 14.93 19.04
CA ASN A 16 8.52 15.47 19.33
C ASN A 16 7.47 15.22 18.20
N LEU A 17 7.90 14.69 17.04
CA LEU A 17 6.98 14.29 16.00
C LEU A 17 6.62 12.81 16.21
N THR A 18 5.46 12.57 16.82
CA THR A 18 4.91 11.22 17.00
C THR A 18 3.74 10.99 16.05
N THR A 19 3.87 9.97 15.21
CA THR A 19 2.77 9.45 14.40
C THR A 19 1.96 8.44 15.23
N PRO A 20 0.69 8.17 14.92
CA PRO A 20 -0.12 8.82 13.89
C PRO A 20 -0.58 10.22 14.29
N PHE A 21 -0.70 11.13 13.32
CA PHE A 21 -1.26 12.44 13.55
C PHE A 21 -2.80 12.39 13.50
N ARG A 22 -3.45 13.36 14.16
CA ARG A 22 -4.91 13.43 14.20
C ARG A 22 -5.55 13.63 12.82
N TYR A 23 -4.83 14.25 11.89
CA TYR A 23 -5.22 14.45 10.50
C TYR A 23 -4.04 14.14 9.59
N ASP A 24 -4.33 13.46 8.51
CA ASP A 24 -3.38 13.00 7.51
C ASP A 24 -4.14 12.80 6.18
N TYR A 25 -3.44 12.53 5.12
CA TYR A 25 -3.98 12.07 3.84
C TYR A 25 -3.56 10.63 3.62
N VAL A 26 -4.43 9.85 2.98
CA VAL A 26 -4.27 8.40 2.93
C VAL A 26 -3.81 7.86 1.59
N GLY A 27 -4.25 8.43 0.48
CA GLY A 27 -4.02 7.86 -0.85
C GLY A 27 -3.31 8.82 -1.81
N SER A 28 -3.51 8.57 -3.08
CA SER A 28 -2.88 9.30 -4.16
C SER A 28 -3.41 10.73 -4.28
N PHE A 29 -2.50 11.64 -4.62
CA PHE A 29 -2.87 13.00 -5.04
C PHE A 29 -3.22 13.04 -6.53
N LEU A 30 -4.00 14.07 -6.93
CA LEU A 30 -4.29 14.32 -8.34
C LEU A 30 -2.99 14.62 -9.10
N ARG A 31 -2.72 13.85 -10.13
CA ARG A 31 -1.51 13.98 -10.92
C ARG A 31 -1.52 15.24 -11.75
N PRO A 32 -0.47 16.08 -11.68
CA PRO A 32 -0.34 17.27 -12.53
C PRO A 32 -0.38 16.93 -14.03
N GLU A 33 -0.89 17.84 -14.86
CA GLU A 33 -0.99 17.63 -16.31
C GLU A 33 0.36 17.30 -16.97
N LYS A 34 1.46 17.92 -16.50
CA LYS A 34 2.81 17.61 -16.99
C LYS A 34 3.21 16.15 -16.71
N LEU A 35 2.78 15.57 -15.58
CA LEU A 35 3.04 14.18 -15.25
C LEU A 35 2.19 13.24 -16.11
N LYS A 36 0.90 13.54 -16.28
CA LYS A 36 0.00 12.76 -17.17
C LYS A 36 0.56 12.72 -18.59
N LYS A 37 0.99 13.89 -19.10
CA LYS A 37 1.62 13.97 -20.42
C LYS A 37 2.91 13.14 -20.51
N ALA A 38 3.79 13.22 -19.53
CA ALA A 38 5.04 12.46 -19.53
C ALA A 38 4.79 10.95 -19.50
N ARG A 39 3.79 10.47 -18.74
CA ARG A 39 3.38 9.06 -18.75
C ARG A 39 2.87 8.63 -20.12
N ALA A 40 2.01 9.41 -20.76
CA ALA A 40 1.53 9.11 -22.10
C ALA A 40 2.66 9.11 -23.15
N ASP A 41 3.63 10.03 -23.02
CA ASP A 41 4.79 10.08 -23.92
C ASP A 41 5.74 8.90 -23.70
N PHE A 42 5.89 8.43 -22.46
CA PHE A 42 6.63 7.21 -22.13
C PHE A 42 5.94 5.95 -22.69
N GLU A 43 4.65 5.79 -22.49
CA GLU A 43 3.86 4.69 -23.06
C GLU A 43 3.91 4.65 -24.58
N ALA A 44 3.96 5.83 -25.22
CA ALA A 44 4.13 5.96 -26.66
C ALA A 44 5.60 5.80 -27.14
N GLY A 45 6.55 5.49 -26.24
CA GLY A 45 7.97 5.34 -26.54
C GLY A 45 8.69 6.62 -26.98
N LYS A 46 8.13 7.81 -26.67
CA LYS A 46 8.71 9.12 -27.04
C LYS A 46 9.76 9.63 -26.06
N ILE A 47 9.71 9.18 -24.82
CA ILE A 47 10.69 9.50 -23.78
C ILE A 47 11.17 8.21 -23.09
N THR A 48 12.34 8.27 -22.48
CA THR A 48 12.93 7.15 -21.74
C THR A 48 12.37 7.07 -20.31
N ARG A 49 12.65 5.97 -19.61
CA ARG A 49 12.29 5.80 -18.19
C ARG A 49 12.96 6.85 -17.31
N GLU A 50 14.20 7.20 -17.61
CA GLU A 50 14.95 8.23 -16.89
C GLU A 50 14.30 9.60 -17.05
N GLN A 51 13.86 9.94 -18.27
CA GLN A 51 13.17 11.20 -18.55
C GLN A 51 11.80 11.26 -17.85
N LEU A 52 11.05 10.15 -17.81
CA LEU A 52 9.82 10.09 -17.02
C LEU A 52 10.12 10.30 -15.53
N LYS A 53 11.15 9.62 -15.00
CA LYS A 53 11.57 9.77 -13.61
C LYS A 53 11.93 11.21 -13.26
N GLU A 54 12.60 11.95 -14.12
CA GLU A 54 12.90 13.38 -13.91
C GLU A 54 11.62 14.20 -13.73
N VAL A 55 10.59 13.93 -14.52
CA VAL A 55 9.28 14.62 -14.39
C VAL A 55 8.57 14.21 -13.12
N GLU A 56 8.60 12.92 -12.75
CA GLU A 56 8.08 12.41 -11.48
C GLU A 56 8.76 13.10 -10.30
N ASP A 57 10.09 13.17 -10.30
CA ASP A 57 10.89 13.81 -9.24
C ASP A 57 10.48 15.28 -9.06
N VAL A 58 10.37 16.06 -10.13
CA VAL A 58 9.94 17.45 -10.08
C VAL A 58 8.52 17.58 -9.52
N CYS A 59 7.59 16.71 -9.95
CA CYS A 59 6.22 16.76 -9.46
C CYS A 59 6.12 16.40 -7.96
N ILE A 60 6.92 15.45 -7.50
CA ILE A 60 6.96 15.08 -6.07
C ILE A 60 7.57 16.21 -5.23
N LEU A 61 8.64 16.86 -5.70
CA LEU A 61 9.22 18.02 -5.03
C LEU A 61 8.20 19.15 -4.85
N GLU A 62 7.44 19.47 -5.89
CA GLU A 62 6.39 20.50 -5.84
C GLU A 62 5.25 20.09 -4.88
N LEU A 63 4.84 18.82 -4.89
CA LEU A 63 3.84 18.31 -3.97
C LEU A 63 4.31 18.43 -2.52
N VAL A 64 5.50 17.94 -2.21
CA VAL A 64 6.06 17.99 -0.85
C VAL A 64 6.22 19.43 -0.36
N ALA A 65 6.69 20.35 -1.23
CA ALA A 65 6.76 21.77 -0.88
C ALA A 65 5.38 22.33 -0.51
N LYS A 66 4.33 21.97 -1.28
CA LYS A 66 2.95 22.39 -1.01
C LYS A 66 2.38 21.81 0.27
N ILE A 67 2.65 20.52 0.54
CA ILE A 67 2.26 19.84 1.79
C ILE A 67 2.85 20.59 3.00
N LYS A 68 4.14 20.91 2.95
CA LYS A 68 4.85 21.65 4.01
C LYS A 68 4.31 23.07 4.17
N GLU A 69 4.07 23.79 3.08
CA GLU A 69 3.46 25.13 3.11
C GLU A 69 2.10 25.14 3.82
N LEU A 70 1.31 24.08 3.65
CA LEU A 70 0.01 23.91 4.30
C LEU A 70 0.11 23.47 5.77
N GLY A 71 1.31 23.22 6.30
CA GLY A 71 1.55 22.86 7.68
C GLY A 71 1.25 21.40 8.03
N TYR A 72 1.19 20.51 7.06
CA TYR A 72 1.10 19.07 7.33
C TYR A 72 2.43 18.50 7.83
N HIS A 73 2.35 17.54 8.75
CA HIS A 73 3.50 16.87 9.33
C HIS A 73 3.91 15.59 8.59
N VAL A 74 3.06 15.07 7.72
CA VAL A 74 3.37 13.89 6.91
C VAL A 74 3.65 14.32 5.49
N ILE A 75 4.71 13.79 4.89
CA ILE A 75 5.04 13.96 3.47
C ILE A 75 5.04 12.61 2.77
N THR A 76 4.56 12.56 1.53
CA THR A 76 4.54 11.36 0.67
C THR A 76 4.94 11.73 -0.76
N ASP A 77 5.16 10.72 -1.61
CA ASP A 77 5.33 10.90 -3.05
C ASP A 77 4.01 11.15 -3.80
N GLY A 78 2.87 11.14 -3.09
CA GLY A 78 1.53 11.27 -3.68
C GLY A 78 1.16 10.14 -4.63
N GLU A 79 1.91 9.03 -4.60
CA GLU A 79 1.80 7.88 -5.52
C GLU A 79 2.06 8.28 -6.99
N PHE A 80 2.82 9.35 -7.21
CA PHE A 80 3.06 9.89 -8.55
C PHE A 80 3.88 8.95 -9.44
N ARG A 81 4.56 7.96 -8.87
CA ARG A 81 5.32 6.95 -9.63
C ARG A 81 4.49 5.72 -9.99
N ARG A 82 3.29 5.56 -9.41
CA ARG A 82 2.45 4.38 -9.58
C ARG A 82 1.43 4.56 -10.70
N ALA A 83 1.16 3.50 -11.44
CA ALA A 83 0.01 3.37 -12.32
C ALA A 83 -1.23 3.00 -11.51
N THR A 84 -1.08 2.00 -10.62
CA THR A 84 -2.11 1.54 -9.69
C THR A 84 -1.56 1.53 -8.25
N TRP A 85 -2.42 1.72 -7.27
CA TRP A 85 -2.03 1.83 -5.87
C TRP A 85 -1.42 0.53 -5.30
N HIS A 86 -1.86 -0.64 -5.79
CA HIS A 86 -1.48 -1.96 -5.26
C HIS A 86 -0.59 -2.79 -6.21
N LEU A 87 -0.91 -2.82 -7.53
CA LEU A 87 -0.21 -3.72 -8.45
C LEU A 87 1.25 -3.31 -8.65
N ASP A 88 1.54 -2.01 -8.72
CA ASP A 88 2.93 -1.52 -8.81
C ASP A 88 3.81 -2.01 -7.66
N PHE A 89 3.23 -2.20 -6.46
CA PHE A 89 3.93 -2.83 -5.35
C PHE A 89 4.11 -4.34 -5.59
N MET A 90 3.07 -5.03 -6.02
CA MET A 90 3.13 -6.47 -6.29
C MET A 90 4.15 -6.80 -7.39
N TRP A 91 4.28 -5.95 -8.42
CA TRP A 91 5.26 -6.11 -9.49
C TRP A 91 6.72 -5.91 -9.05
N GLY A 92 6.95 -5.41 -7.86
CA GLY A 92 8.25 -5.31 -7.22
C GLY A 92 8.79 -6.65 -6.69
N PHE A 93 7.96 -7.71 -6.66
CA PHE A 93 8.37 -9.04 -6.23
C PHE A 93 8.78 -9.91 -7.43
N ASP A 94 9.87 -10.65 -7.30
CA ASP A 94 10.14 -11.77 -8.19
C ASP A 94 9.01 -12.80 -8.08
N GLY A 95 8.72 -13.52 -9.14
CA GLY A 95 7.62 -14.50 -9.18
C GLY A 95 6.25 -13.93 -9.55
N ILE A 96 6.15 -12.60 -9.75
CA ILE A 96 4.95 -11.93 -10.23
C ILE A 96 5.23 -11.27 -11.59
N GLU A 97 4.35 -11.48 -12.53
CA GLU A 97 4.36 -10.85 -13.86
C GLU A 97 3.03 -10.16 -14.14
N HIS A 98 3.05 -9.24 -15.10
CA HIS A 98 1.85 -8.55 -15.57
C HIS A 98 1.87 -8.34 -17.08
N LYS A 99 0.69 -8.17 -17.63
CA LYS A 99 0.49 -7.79 -19.03
C LYS A 99 -0.64 -6.76 -19.14
N LYS A 100 -0.58 -5.91 -20.15
CA LYS A 100 -1.65 -4.95 -20.42
C LYS A 100 -2.95 -5.70 -20.71
N THR A 101 -4.00 -5.34 -19.95
CA THR A 101 -5.36 -5.82 -20.25
C THR A 101 -5.93 -5.10 -21.47
N VAL A 102 -6.80 -5.79 -22.19
CA VAL A 102 -7.62 -5.21 -23.27
C VAL A 102 -9.06 -4.98 -22.83
N ASP A 103 -9.50 -5.67 -21.77
CA ASP A 103 -10.84 -5.60 -21.21
C ASP A 103 -10.74 -5.26 -19.71
N GLY A 104 -11.49 -4.25 -19.24
CA GLY A 104 -11.53 -3.90 -17.82
C GLY A 104 -12.13 -5.04 -16.99
N ASN A 105 -11.42 -5.44 -15.95
CA ASN A 105 -11.77 -6.58 -15.10
C ASN A 105 -12.35 -6.20 -13.73
N THR A 106 -12.20 -4.96 -13.30
CA THR A 106 -12.71 -4.46 -12.00
C THR A 106 -13.80 -3.44 -12.23
N THR A 107 -14.99 -3.67 -11.67
CA THR A 107 -16.15 -2.79 -11.85
C THR A 107 -16.41 -1.94 -10.61
N PHE A 108 -16.48 -0.62 -10.80
CA PHE A 108 -16.84 0.38 -9.81
C PHE A 108 -18.20 0.99 -10.18
N ASP A 109 -19.24 0.72 -9.41
CA ASP A 109 -20.60 1.25 -9.62
C ASP A 109 -21.02 1.31 -11.10
N GLY A 110 -20.75 0.22 -11.84
CA GLY A 110 -21.05 0.08 -13.26
C GLY A 110 -19.99 0.59 -14.24
N GLU A 111 -18.87 1.14 -13.75
CA GLU A 111 -17.74 1.56 -14.57
C GLU A 111 -16.58 0.57 -14.45
N ALA A 112 -16.05 0.08 -15.58
CA ALA A 112 -14.93 -0.86 -15.59
C ALA A 112 -13.59 -0.12 -15.58
N ALA A 113 -12.73 -0.45 -14.61
CA ALA A 113 -11.36 0.05 -14.58
C ALA A 113 -10.45 -0.81 -15.46
N MET A 114 -9.59 -0.14 -16.24
CA MET A 114 -8.57 -0.79 -17.07
C MET A 114 -7.32 -1.01 -16.22
N ILE A 115 -7.25 -2.19 -15.59
CA ILE A 115 -6.15 -2.59 -14.70
C ILE A 115 -5.41 -3.73 -15.37
N ASP A 116 -4.06 -3.67 -15.40
CA ASP A 116 -3.24 -4.71 -16.01
C ASP A 116 -3.46 -6.07 -15.34
N ASP A 117 -3.58 -7.12 -16.15
CA ASP A 117 -3.65 -8.49 -15.65
C ASP A 117 -2.34 -8.84 -14.94
N THR A 118 -2.44 -9.21 -13.68
CA THR A 118 -1.31 -9.56 -12.82
C THR A 118 -1.45 -11.00 -12.36
N PHE A 119 -0.40 -11.78 -12.51
CA PHE A 119 -0.43 -13.22 -12.24
C PHE A 119 0.90 -13.71 -11.68
N MET A 120 0.83 -14.82 -10.96
CA MET A 120 1.97 -15.48 -10.35
C MET A 120 2.59 -16.47 -11.32
N VAL A 121 3.91 -16.45 -11.45
CA VAL A 121 4.70 -17.37 -12.30
C VAL A 121 5.70 -18.20 -11.50
N GLY A 122 5.83 -17.93 -10.20
CA GLY A 122 6.72 -18.63 -9.29
C GLY A 122 6.51 -18.18 -7.86
N LYS A 123 7.24 -18.76 -6.92
CA LYS A 123 7.22 -18.31 -5.53
C LYS A 123 7.75 -16.88 -5.43
N ILE A 124 7.13 -16.09 -4.55
CA ILE A 124 7.51 -14.69 -4.38
C ILE A 124 8.85 -14.56 -3.63
N SER A 125 9.64 -13.57 -4.04
CA SER A 125 10.82 -13.14 -3.29
C SER A 125 11.08 -11.64 -3.51
N ILE A 126 11.85 -11.05 -2.62
CA ILE A 126 12.25 -9.65 -2.71
C ILE A 126 13.72 -9.54 -3.09
N LYS A 127 13.99 -8.62 -4.02
CA LYS A 127 15.34 -8.18 -4.34
C LYS A 127 15.30 -6.74 -4.84
N ASN A 128 15.73 -5.81 -3.98
CA ASN A 128 15.76 -4.38 -4.30
C ASN A 128 14.37 -3.84 -4.71
N HIS A 129 13.40 -3.94 -3.82
CA HIS A 129 12.04 -3.50 -4.12
C HIS A 129 12.00 -2.01 -4.48
N PRO A 130 11.38 -1.60 -5.62
CA PRO A 130 11.41 -0.22 -6.11
C PRO A 130 10.89 0.82 -5.10
N PHE A 131 9.95 0.44 -4.26
CA PHE A 131 9.35 1.34 -3.25
C PHE A 131 10.34 1.76 -2.17
N VAL A 132 11.41 1.01 -1.94
CA VAL A 132 12.49 1.41 -1.03
C VAL A 132 13.21 2.66 -1.57
N ASP A 133 13.50 2.71 -2.88
CA ASP A 133 14.12 3.87 -3.50
C ASP A 133 13.13 5.04 -3.65
N HIS A 134 11.84 4.77 -3.89
CA HIS A 134 10.79 5.79 -3.85
C HIS A 134 10.72 6.43 -2.46
N PHE A 135 10.74 5.62 -1.40
CA PHE A 135 10.76 6.10 -0.03
C PHE A 135 12.00 6.93 0.29
N LYS A 136 13.21 6.45 -0.07
CA LYS A 136 14.47 7.20 0.14
C LYS A 136 14.41 8.60 -0.47
N PHE A 137 13.79 8.74 -1.64
CA PHE A 137 13.61 10.05 -2.28
C PHE A 137 12.76 11.00 -1.41
N VAL A 138 11.62 10.54 -0.89
CA VAL A 138 10.77 11.34 -0.01
C VAL A 138 11.45 11.58 1.34
N LYS A 139 12.11 10.57 1.89
CA LYS A 139 12.86 10.66 3.15
C LYS A 139 13.92 11.76 3.14
N ALA A 140 14.60 11.93 2.01
CA ALA A 140 15.59 13.00 1.83
C ALA A 140 14.97 14.41 1.86
N LEU A 141 13.66 14.53 1.77
CA LEU A 141 12.92 15.79 1.83
C LEU A 141 12.37 16.11 3.22
N GLU A 142 12.55 15.25 4.22
CA GLU A 142 12.15 15.53 5.60
C GLU A 142 12.87 16.76 6.15
N ASP A 143 12.21 17.40 7.10
CA ASP A 143 12.78 18.45 7.94
C ASP A 143 12.32 18.27 9.39
N GLU A 144 12.62 19.24 10.24
CA GLU A 144 12.29 19.22 11.66
C GLU A 144 10.78 19.13 11.98
N ASN A 145 9.93 19.41 11.00
CA ASN A 145 8.47 19.45 11.15
C ASN A 145 7.75 18.36 10.38
N THR A 146 8.46 17.52 9.63
CA THR A 146 7.83 16.52 8.74
C THR A 146 8.45 15.15 8.85
N ILE A 147 7.60 14.13 8.65
CA ILE A 147 7.96 12.71 8.59
C ILE A 147 7.48 12.13 7.26
N ALA A 148 8.34 11.40 6.57
CA ALA A 148 7.98 10.65 5.38
C ALA A 148 7.12 9.43 5.74
N LYS A 149 6.03 9.25 4.99
CA LYS A 149 5.17 8.07 5.05
C LYS A 149 5.27 7.27 3.75
N GLN A 150 5.36 5.94 3.87
CA GLN A 150 5.19 5.03 2.75
C GLN A 150 3.85 4.33 2.86
N THR A 151 3.12 4.24 1.73
CA THR A 151 1.89 3.46 1.61
C THR A 151 2.15 2.22 0.76
N VAL A 152 1.63 1.07 1.18
CA VAL A 152 1.73 -0.20 0.46
C VAL A 152 0.42 -0.98 0.65
N PRO A 153 0.00 -1.85 -0.28
CA PRO A 153 -1.10 -2.76 0.03
C PRO A 153 -0.75 -3.60 1.26
N SER A 154 -1.76 -3.93 2.08
CA SER A 154 -1.56 -4.79 3.25
C SER A 154 -1.13 -6.21 2.86
N PRO A 155 -0.51 -6.99 3.77
CA PRO A 155 -0.31 -8.43 3.55
C PRO A 155 -1.62 -9.14 3.22
N ALA A 156 -2.72 -8.80 3.90
CA ALA A 156 -4.06 -9.29 3.62
C ALA A 156 -4.54 -8.97 2.19
N GLN A 157 -4.30 -7.73 1.73
CA GLN A 157 -4.66 -7.30 0.37
C GLN A 157 -3.86 -8.06 -0.70
N PHE A 158 -2.57 -8.27 -0.47
CA PHE A 158 -1.71 -9.04 -1.34
C PHE A 158 -2.18 -10.51 -1.43
N TYR A 159 -2.38 -11.14 -0.27
CA TYR A 159 -2.88 -12.51 -0.19
C TYR A 159 -4.26 -12.65 -0.85
N ALA A 160 -5.19 -11.74 -0.56
CA ALA A 160 -6.54 -11.76 -1.11
C ALA A 160 -6.56 -11.63 -2.64
N TYR A 161 -5.65 -10.86 -3.22
CA TYR A 161 -5.54 -10.73 -4.66
C TYR A 161 -5.27 -12.09 -5.34
N PHE A 162 -4.29 -12.84 -4.84
CA PHE A 162 -3.87 -14.12 -5.42
C PHE A 162 -4.68 -15.33 -4.95
N THR A 163 -5.47 -15.21 -3.87
CA THR A 163 -6.41 -16.24 -3.41
C THR A 163 -7.87 -15.92 -3.76
N GLY A 164 -8.09 -14.89 -4.52
CA GLY A 164 -9.39 -14.57 -5.12
C GLY A 164 -9.87 -15.68 -6.07
N ALA A 165 -11.17 -15.72 -6.32
CA ALA A 165 -11.83 -16.79 -7.07
C ALA A 165 -11.21 -17.08 -8.45
N GLU A 166 -10.59 -16.06 -9.08
CA GLU A 166 -10.03 -16.19 -10.44
C GLU A 166 -8.56 -16.69 -10.45
N LEU A 167 -7.79 -16.47 -9.37
CA LEU A 167 -6.35 -16.73 -9.34
C LEU A 167 -5.94 -17.85 -8.38
N LEU A 168 -6.86 -18.35 -7.55
CA LEU A 168 -6.57 -19.36 -6.53
C LEU A 168 -5.92 -20.60 -7.11
N ASP A 169 -6.46 -21.15 -8.18
CA ASP A 169 -5.94 -22.39 -8.79
C ASP A 169 -4.49 -22.21 -9.23
N THR A 170 -4.15 -21.10 -9.89
CA THR A 170 -2.76 -20.79 -10.30
C THR A 170 -1.83 -20.63 -9.09
N THR A 171 -2.30 -20.01 -8.03
CA THR A 171 -1.53 -19.88 -6.77
C THR A 171 -1.27 -21.26 -6.14
N LEU A 172 -2.27 -22.14 -6.11
CA LEU A 172 -2.14 -23.49 -5.58
C LEU A 172 -1.25 -24.40 -6.44
N GLU A 173 -1.19 -24.21 -7.75
CA GLU A 173 -0.23 -24.91 -8.60
C GLU A 173 1.23 -24.60 -8.21
N ILE A 174 1.51 -23.39 -7.72
CA ILE A 174 2.86 -22.94 -7.32
C ILE A 174 3.17 -23.32 -5.86
N TYR A 175 2.23 -23.14 -4.95
CA TYR A 175 2.44 -23.27 -3.51
C TYR A 175 1.96 -24.58 -2.92
N GLY A 176 1.03 -25.25 -3.57
CA GLY A 176 0.39 -26.48 -3.09
C GLY A 176 -0.75 -26.23 -2.10
N THR A 177 -0.63 -25.27 -1.20
CA THR A 177 -1.66 -24.88 -0.22
C THR A 177 -1.72 -23.38 0.01
N GLU A 178 -2.86 -22.88 0.48
CA GLU A 178 -3.04 -21.49 0.87
C GLU A 178 -2.15 -21.12 2.07
N GLU A 179 -1.92 -22.04 3.00
CA GLU A 179 -1.06 -21.84 4.17
C GLU A 179 0.41 -21.59 3.76
N ALA A 180 0.92 -22.39 2.81
CA ALA A 180 2.29 -22.21 2.31
C ALA A 180 2.47 -20.86 1.59
N PHE A 181 1.43 -20.38 0.90
CA PHE A 181 1.44 -19.05 0.32
C PHE A 181 1.37 -17.95 1.39
N ALA A 182 0.52 -18.13 2.42
CA ALA A 182 0.41 -17.20 3.54
C ALA A 182 1.75 -17.01 4.28
N GLU A 183 2.46 -18.11 4.57
CA GLU A 183 3.79 -18.09 5.19
C GLU A 183 4.80 -17.31 4.33
N ASP A 184 4.75 -17.48 3.02
CA ASP A 184 5.67 -16.80 2.09
C ASP A 184 5.34 -15.31 1.97
N VAL A 185 4.06 -14.91 2.03
CA VAL A 185 3.63 -13.50 2.11
C VAL A 185 4.17 -12.86 3.38
N ILE A 186 4.04 -13.50 4.54
CA ILE A 186 4.57 -12.97 5.81
C ILE A 186 6.08 -12.75 5.69
N ARG A 187 6.82 -13.76 5.21
CA ARG A 187 8.27 -13.65 5.01
C ARG A 187 8.65 -12.50 4.08
N ALA A 188 8.00 -12.39 2.92
CA ALA A 188 8.31 -11.38 1.92
C ALA A 188 8.00 -9.95 2.40
N TYR A 189 6.91 -9.76 3.16
CA TYR A 189 6.62 -8.48 3.80
C TYR A 189 7.60 -8.16 4.93
N GLY A 190 8.03 -9.15 5.70
CA GLY A 190 9.09 -8.98 6.70
C GLY A 190 10.39 -8.46 6.07
N GLU A 191 10.85 -9.09 4.98
CA GLU A 191 12.02 -8.66 4.22
C GLU A 191 11.86 -7.22 3.66
N PHE A 192 10.69 -6.88 3.12
CA PHE A 192 10.41 -5.51 2.67
C PHE A 192 10.46 -4.49 3.81
N ILE A 193 9.86 -4.85 4.96
CA ILE A 193 9.86 -3.97 6.14
C ILE A 193 11.27 -3.77 6.66
N GLU A 194 12.11 -4.79 6.68
CA GLU A 194 13.53 -4.66 7.05
C GLU A 194 14.27 -3.68 6.13
N GLU A 195 14.09 -3.80 4.81
CA GLU A 195 14.72 -2.92 3.83
C GLU A 195 14.27 -1.46 3.97
N ILE A 196 12.96 -1.23 4.09
CA ILE A 196 12.43 0.14 4.17
C ILE A 196 12.71 0.77 5.54
N TYR A 197 12.70 -0.02 6.61
CA TYR A 197 13.11 0.42 7.95
C TYR A 197 14.58 0.82 7.99
N ALA A 198 15.45 0.03 7.37
CA ALA A 198 16.88 0.36 7.22
C ALA A 198 17.08 1.64 6.37
N ALA A 199 16.19 1.93 5.43
CA ALA A 199 16.16 3.18 4.69
C ALA A 199 15.66 4.39 5.53
N GLY A 200 15.25 4.16 6.79
CA GLY A 200 14.82 5.18 7.74
C GLY A 200 13.32 5.38 7.84
N CYS A 201 12.49 4.46 7.31
CA CYS A 201 11.04 4.51 7.49
C CYS A 201 10.66 4.32 8.95
N ARG A 202 9.74 5.17 9.44
CA ARG A 202 9.15 5.09 10.78
C ARG A 202 7.63 5.29 10.74
N ASN A 203 7.06 5.45 9.54
CA ASN A 203 5.63 5.64 9.33
C ASN A 203 5.21 4.88 8.05
N LEU A 204 4.64 3.72 8.23
CA LEU A 204 4.15 2.84 7.16
C LEU A 204 2.62 2.79 7.21
N GLN A 205 1.98 2.81 6.06
CA GLN A 205 0.54 2.62 5.96
C GLN A 205 0.25 1.38 5.12
N PHE A 206 -0.53 0.47 5.67
CA PHE A 206 -1.17 -0.61 4.94
C PHE A 206 -2.47 -0.12 4.32
N ASP A 207 -2.60 -0.27 3.00
CA ASP A 207 -3.85 -0.05 2.29
C ASP A 207 -4.59 -1.40 2.21
N ASP A 208 -5.60 -1.56 3.06
CA ASP A 208 -6.31 -2.82 3.31
C ASP A 208 -7.75 -2.78 2.80
N CYS A 209 -7.89 -2.64 1.49
CA CYS A 209 -9.18 -2.56 0.83
C CYS A 209 -9.97 -3.87 0.87
N VAL A 210 -9.33 -5.00 1.23
CA VAL A 210 -10.04 -6.28 1.35
C VAL A 210 -11.16 -6.21 2.38
N TRP A 211 -10.94 -5.58 3.53
CA TRP A 211 -11.99 -5.38 4.54
C TRP A 211 -13.17 -4.58 4.00
N GLY A 212 -12.89 -3.55 3.19
CA GLY A 212 -13.93 -2.79 2.48
C GLY A 212 -14.81 -3.66 1.59
N GLY A 213 -14.24 -4.65 0.91
CA GLY A 213 -14.99 -5.64 0.12
C GLY A 213 -15.82 -6.60 0.98
N LEU A 214 -15.29 -7.01 2.14
CA LEU A 214 -15.92 -8.00 3.03
C LEU A 214 -17.11 -7.48 3.83
N VAL A 215 -17.30 -6.16 3.95
CA VAL A 215 -18.50 -5.60 4.61
C VAL A 215 -19.78 -5.86 3.81
N ASN A 216 -19.68 -6.10 2.52
CA ASN A 216 -20.81 -6.43 1.66
C ASN A 216 -20.85 -7.95 1.43
N PRO A 217 -21.86 -8.69 1.97
CA PRO A 217 -21.88 -10.15 1.89
C PRO A 217 -21.90 -10.72 0.47
N LYS A 218 -22.52 -10.01 -0.48
CA LYS A 218 -22.54 -10.44 -1.89
C LYS A 218 -21.19 -10.25 -2.55
N LEU A 219 -20.56 -9.11 -2.29
CA LEU A 219 -19.25 -8.80 -2.82
C LEU A 219 -18.18 -9.71 -2.21
N ALA A 220 -18.24 -9.97 -0.90
CA ALA A 220 -17.36 -10.90 -0.22
C ALA A 220 -17.36 -12.30 -0.88
N VAL A 221 -18.56 -12.80 -1.22
CA VAL A 221 -18.69 -14.09 -1.95
C VAL A 221 -18.11 -13.99 -3.36
N ALA A 222 -18.37 -12.90 -4.07
CA ALA A 222 -17.87 -12.72 -5.44
C ALA A 222 -16.32 -12.66 -5.47
N LEU A 223 -15.71 -11.95 -4.53
CA LEU A 223 -14.25 -11.78 -4.45
C LEU A 223 -13.53 -13.06 -4.01
N THR A 224 -14.08 -13.75 -3.03
CA THR A 224 -13.37 -14.87 -2.37
C THR A 224 -13.81 -16.25 -2.83
N GLY A 225 -14.97 -16.37 -3.46
CA GLY A 225 -15.62 -17.65 -3.74
C GLY A 225 -16.15 -18.38 -2.48
N ARG A 226 -15.98 -17.79 -1.28
CA ARG A 226 -16.25 -18.43 0.03
C ARG A 226 -17.58 -17.97 0.62
N ARG A 227 -18.22 -18.84 1.43
CA ARG A 227 -19.51 -18.59 2.08
C ARG A 227 -19.55 -19.18 3.49
N GLY A 228 -20.40 -18.62 4.35
CA GLY A 228 -20.65 -19.14 5.70
C GLY A 228 -19.36 -19.30 6.50
N GLU A 229 -19.14 -20.44 7.13
CA GLU A 229 -17.98 -20.72 7.96
C GLU A 229 -16.65 -20.53 7.22
N ALA A 230 -16.56 -20.94 5.96
CA ALA A 230 -15.35 -20.77 5.16
C ALA A 230 -15.00 -19.29 4.91
N LEU A 231 -15.99 -18.39 4.84
CA LEU A 231 -15.75 -16.95 4.75
C LEU A 231 -15.29 -16.38 6.11
N GLU A 232 -15.86 -16.84 7.22
CA GLU A 232 -15.42 -16.42 8.55
C GLU A 232 -13.99 -16.89 8.87
N GLU A 233 -13.63 -18.11 8.51
CA GLU A 233 -12.24 -18.57 8.63
C GLU A 233 -11.28 -17.77 7.73
N TYR A 234 -11.70 -17.43 6.52
CA TYR A 234 -10.90 -16.56 5.64
C TYR A 234 -10.62 -15.19 6.25
N LYS A 235 -11.61 -14.56 6.90
CA LYS A 235 -11.43 -13.29 7.61
C LYS A 235 -10.37 -13.41 8.73
N LYS A 236 -10.34 -14.52 9.44
CA LYS A 236 -9.31 -14.79 10.46
C LYS A 236 -7.92 -14.97 9.85
N VAL A 237 -7.83 -15.63 8.70
CA VAL A 237 -6.54 -15.80 7.99
C VAL A 237 -5.97 -14.44 7.58
N ILE A 238 -6.76 -13.57 6.94
CA ILE A 238 -6.27 -12.27 6.52
C ILE A 238 -5.90 -11.35 7.69
N LEU A 239 -6.65 -11.42 8.80
CA LEU A 239 -6.29 -10.74 10.05
C LEU A 239 -4.95 -11.25 10.60
N ALA A 240 -4.79 -12.56 10.67
CA ALA A 240 -3.57 -13.18 11.18
C ALA A 240 -2.34 -12.83 10.35
N LEU A 241 -2.48 -12.69 9.01
CA LEU A 241 -1.42 -12.22 8.11
C LEU A 241 -0.95 -10.80 8.49
N ASN A 242 -1.88 -9.86 8.60
CA ASN A 242 -1.54 -8.49 8.99
C ASN A 242 -0.88 -8.45 10.37
N ASN A 243 -1.50 -9.09 11.36
CA ASN A 243 -1.00 -9.12 12.73
C ASN A 243 0.39 -9.71 12.83
N LYS A 244 0.65 -10.81 12.12
CA LYS A 244 1.95 -11.46 12.15
C LYS A 244 3.06 -10.56 11.62
N VAL A 245 2.80 -9.86 10.51
CA VAL A 245 3.76 -8.90 9.94
C VAL A 245 3.97 -7.70 10.87
N VAL A 246 2.90 -7.19 11.50
CA VAL A 246 3.00 -6.09 12.48
C VAL A 246 3.78 -6.50 13.73
N GLU A 247 3.54 -7.71 14.25
CA GLU A 247 4.23 -8.25 15.44
C GLU A 247 5.74 -8.46 15.23
N GLU A 248 6.15 -8.82 14.00
CA GLU A 248 7.55 -9.02 13.64
C GLU A 248 8.27 -7.74 13.25
N ALA A 249 7.54 -6.64 13.03
CA ALA A 249 8.10 -5.35 12.65
C ALA A 249 8.89 -4.70 13.82
N PRO A 250 9.88 -3.84 13.52
CA PRO A 250 10.59 -3.07 14.55
C PRO A 250 9.63 -2.24 15.42
N ALA A 251 9.83 -2.28 16.74
CA ALA A 251 8.91 -1.70 17.72
C ALA A 251 8.68 -0.18 17.62
N ASP A 252 9.58 0.55 16.95
CA ASP A 252 9.47 1.99 16.70
C ASP A 252 8.98 2.32 15.27
N LEU A 253 8.62 1.31 14.47
CA LEU A 253 7.91 1.48 13.22
C LEU A 253 6.41 1.59 13.50
N ILE A 254 5.83 2.74 13.21
CA ILE A 254 4.39 2.94 13.30
C ILE A 254 3.75 2.39 12.04
N ILE A 255 2.83 1.46 12.20
CA ILE A 255 2.05 0.85 11.12
C ILE A 255 0.57 1.22 11.30
N ASN A 256 0.02 1.94 10.34
CA ASN A 256 -1.39 2.32 10.30
C ASN A 256 -2.09 1.54 9.18
N THR A 257 -3.41 1.40 9.25
CA THR A 257 -4.18 0.77 8.17
C THR A 257 -5.21 1.74 7.58
N HIS A 258 -5.42 1.66 6.26
CA HIS A 258 -6.48 2.36 5.55
C HIS A 258 -7.45 1.35 4.94
N VAL A 259 -8.73 1.49 5.28
CA VAL A 259 -9.81 0.66 4.72
C VAL A 259 -10.60 1.48 3.72
N CYS A 260 -10.28 1.26 2.44
CA CYS A 260 -10.90 1.95 1.31
C CYS A 260 -12.24 1.31 0.93
N ARG A 261 -13.14 2.14 0.43
CA ARG A 261 -14.42 1.71 -0.17
C ARG A 261 -14.39 1.72 -1.70
N GLY A 262 -13.24 2.07 -2.27
CA GLY A 262 -13.04 2.26 -3.70
C GLY A 262 -13.26 3.69 -4.15
N ASN A 263 -12.41 4.13 -5.05
CA ASN A 263 -12.34 5.51 -5.50
C ASN A 263 -11.88 5.55 -6.97
N TYR A 264 -12.84 5.42 -7.89
CA TYR A 264 -12.58 5.45 -9.32
C TYR A 264 -13.61 6.34 -10.01
N HIS A 265 -13.17 7.45 -10.66
CA HIS A 265 -14.01 8.44 -11.33
C HIS A 265 -15.20 8.93 -10.48
N SER A 266 -14.97 9.14 -9.17
CA SER A 266 -16.01 9.50 -8.18
C SER A 266 -17.07 8.43 -7.94
N THR A 267 -16.77 7.17 -8.24
CA THR A 267 -17.58 6.01 -7.90
C THR A 267 -16.97 5.23 -6.75
N PHE A 268 -17.69 4.31 -6.15
CA PHE A 268 -17.22 3.43 -5.09
C PHE A 268 -17.26 1.95 -5.52
N PHE A 269 -16.41 1.14 -4.90
CA PHE A 269 -16.35 -0.29 -5.12
C PHE A 269 -17.29 -1.06 -4.17
N SER A 270 -17.36 -0.64 -2.91
CA SER A 270 -18.18 -1.30 -1.90
C SER A 270 -18.93 -0.34 -1.00
N SER A 271 -20.06 -0.79 -0.47
CA SER A 271 -20.86 -0.07 0.52
C SER A 271 -21.43 -1.04 1.56
N GLY A 272 -21.66 -0.55 2.77
CA GLY A 272 -22.20 -1.33 3.88
C GLY A 272 -21.63 -0.85 5.22
N ALA A 273 -22.27 -1.26 6.32
CA ALA A 273 -21.76 -1.02 7.66
C ALA A 273 -20.62 -2.00 7.99
N TYR A 274 -19.79 -1.63 8.95
CA TYR A 274 -18.65 -2.47 9.37
C TYR A 274 -19.03 -3.67 10.24
N ASP A 275 -20.33 -3.79 10.66
CA ASP A 275 -20.81 -4.81 11.62
C ASP A 275 -20.29 -6.23 11.29
N GLY A 276 -20.23 -6.59 10.01
CA GLY A 276 -19.79 -7.93 9.59
C GLY A 276 -18.29 -8.20 9.70
N VAL A 277 -17.47 -7.19 10.05
CA VAL A 277 -16.01 -7.30 10.17
C VAL A 277 -15.47 -6.60 11.43
N ALA A 278 -16.29 -5.85 12.15
CA ALA A 278 -15.88 -4.96 13.23
C ALA A 278 -15.14 -5.65 14.37
N ASP A 279 -15.61 -6.83 14.79
CA ASP A 279 -15.05 -7.57 15.92
C ASP A 279 -13.59 -7.97 15.61
N LEU A 280 -13.30 -8.40 14.39
CA LEU A 280 -11.96 -8.74 13.94
C LEU A 280 -11.12 -7.48 13.66
N LEU A 281 -11.63 -6.61 12.78
CA LEU A 281 -10.88 -5.44 12.28
C LEU A 281 -10.55 -4.45 13.41
N PHE A 282 -11.53 -4.08 14.26
CA PHE A 282 -11.30 -3.10 15.31
C PHE A 282 -10.99 -3.71 16.68
N GLY A 283 -11.33 -4.99 16.88
CA GLY A 283 -11.12 -5.68 18.14
C GLY A 283 -9.79 -6.42 18.22
N GLU A 284 -9.24 -6.87 17.11
CA GLU A 284 -8.12 -7.81 17.10
C GLU A 284 -6.95 -7.42 16.20
N GLU A 285 -7.06 -6.41 15.33
CA GLU A 285 -5.95 -5.98 14.48
C GLU A 285 -4.94 -5.11 15.24
N ASN A 286 -3.66 -5.44 15.14
CA ASN A 286 -2.56 -4.84 15.91
C ASN A 286 -1.93 -3.60 15.24
N VAL A 287 -2.74 -2.69 14.69
CA VAL A 287 -2.26 -1.46 14.05
C VAL A 287 -2.33 -0.25 14.98
N ASN A 288 -1.58 0.80 14.68
CA ASN A 288 -1.52 2.01 15.51
C ASN A 288 -2.71 2.96 15.28
N ALA A 289 -3.25 3.00 14.07
CA ALA A 289 -4.43 3.81 13.73
C ALA A 289 -5.15 3.29 12.49
N TYR A 290 -6.42 3.67 12.37
CA TYR A 290 -7.29 3.36 11.23
C TYR A 290 -7.66 4.64 10.49
N TYR A 291 -7.55 4.59 9.15
CA TYR A 291 -8.09 5.59 8.24
C TYR A 291 -9.27 4.96 7.49
N LEU A 292 -10.48 5.36 7.84
CA LEU A 292 -11.72 4.72 7.42
C LEU A 292 -12.51 5.58 6.44
N GLU A 293 -13.19 4.93 5.49
CA GLU A 293 -14.21 5.51 4.61
C GLU A 293 -15.61 4.98 4.90
#